data_2ce0f23db1d4d1252f46637b01fb9b3d
#
_entry.id   2ce0f23db1d4d1252f46637b01fb9b3d
#
_cell.length_a   1.000
_cell.length_b   1.000
_cell.length_c   1.000
_cell.angle_alpha   90.00
_cell.angle_beta   90.00
_cell.angle_gamma   90.00
#
_symmetry.space_group_name_H-M   'P 1'
#
loop_
_entity.id
_entity.type
_entity.pdbx_description
1 polymer ?
#
loop_
_entity_poly.entity_id
_entity_poly.type
_entity_poly.pdbx_seq_one_letter_code
_entity_poly.pdbx_strand_id
1 'polypeptide(L)'
;IGLEGTPVEDDDYFEKLEKSIQDVQIVCFLGHGSSSSLYGPHDNPLICKENGNMELLKGKTLYLDACKSADYIAEYHLNSAIGFGFMPTSLDDARNGNLHKLEINELLDEDIDYFVKAKNNVWLKTIDSVGFESPKKFFSMFRFYTNKEIVDCLINGSTKHYRIVADMLYYLKEDMSFVCS
;
A
#
# COMPACT_ATOMS: atom_id res chain seq x y z
N ILE A 1 0.09 6.33 16.46
CA ILE A 1 0.27 5.24 17.44
C ILE A 1 0.68 4.04 16.62
N GLY A 2 1.93 3.59 16.75
CA GLY A 2 2.40 2.38 16.10
C GLY A 2 2.07 1.17 16.96
N LEU A 3 1.47 0.15 16.38
CA LEU A 3 1.29 -1.17 17.02
C LEU A 3 2.44 -2.12 16.66
N GLU A 4 3.63 -1.58 16.43
CA GLU A 4 4.81 -2.38 16.09
C GLU A 4 5.10 -3.42 17.19
N GLY A 5 5.21 -4.67 16.77
CA GLY A 5 5.72 -5.75 17.60
C GLY A 5 4.75 -6.40 18.58
N THR A 6 3.44 -6.10 18.52
CA THR A 6 2.46 -6.84 19.33
C THR A 6 2.12 -8.16 18.62
N PRO A 7 2.42 -9.34 19.19
CA PRO A 7 2.02 -10.62 18.60
C PRO A 7 0.50 -10.72 18.52
N VAL A 8 -0.01 -11.27 17.40
CA VAL A 8 -1.47 -11.49 17.22
C VAL A 8 -2.03 -12.57 18.18
N GLU A 9 -1.16 -13.31 18.86
CA GLU A 9 -1.52 -14.29 19.89
C GLU A 9 -1.94 -13.64 21.22
N ASP A 10 -1.81 -12.31 21.34
CA ASP A 10 -2.34 -11.57 22.48
C ASP A 10 -3.86 -11.48 22.33
N ASP A 11 -4.62 -12.11 23.20
CA ASP A 11 -6.10 -12.09 23.20
C ASP A 11 -6.66 -10.66 23.20
N ASP A 12 -5.86 -9.69 23.68
CA ASP A 12 -6.19 -8.26 23.71
C ASP A 12 -5.87 -7.51 22.40
N TYR A 13 -5.31 -8.15 21.38
CA TYR A 13 -4.84 -7.45 20.18
C TYR A 13 -5.97 -6.69 19.46
N PHE A 14 -7.10 -7.33 19.26
CA PHE A 14 -8.26 -6.73 18.61
C PHE A 14 -8.86 -5.60 19.44
N GLU A 15 -8.90 -5.74 20.75
CA GLU A 15 -9.37 -4.69 21.66
C GLU A 15 -8.43 -3.46 21.62
N LYS A 16 -7.11 -3.69 21.58
CA LYS A 16 -6.11 -2.62 21.41
C LYS A 16 -6.25 -1.93 20.06
N LEU A 17 -6.45 -2.70 18.98
CA LEU A 17 -6.69 -2.16 17.64
C LEU A 17 -7.95 -1.29 17.62
N GLU A 18 -9.07 -1.80 18.13
CA GLU A 18 -10.33 -1.08 18.17
C GLU A 18 -10.18 0.23 18.94
N LYS A 19 -9.63 0.21 20.14
CA LYS A 19 -9.35 1.43 20.92
C LYS A 19 -8.44 2.41 20.19
N SER A 20 -7.45 1.91 19.45
CA SER A 20 -6.51 2.76 18.71
C SER A 20 -7.15 3.45 17.51
N ILE A 21 -8.13 2.80 16.88
CA ILE A 21 -8.81 3.31 15.68
C ILE A 21 -10.06 4.13 16.04
N GLN A 22 -10.74 3.83 17.14
CA GLN A 22 -12.06 4.37 17.47
C GLN A 22 -12.12 5.90 17.40
N ASP A 23 -11.18 6.59 18.01
CA ASP A 23 -11.21 8.05 18.19
C ASP A 23 -10.39 8.83 17.15
N VAL A 24 -9.79 8.16 16.17
CA VAL A 24 -8.98 8.83 15.14
C VAL A 24 -9.79 9.09 13.88
N GLN A 25 -9.49 10.18 13.19
CA GLN A 25 -10.11 10.55 11.91
C GLN A 25 -9.31 10.05 10.71
N ILE A 26 -8.03 9.80 10.89
CA ILE A 26 -7.10 9.39 9.83
C ILE A 26 -6.47 8.06 10.23
N VAL A 27 -6.57 7.07 9.34
CA VAL A 27 -5.92 5.77 9.50
C VAL A 27 -4.93 5.58 8.36
N CYS A 28 -3.67 5.33 8.71
CA CYS A 28 -2.64 4.93 7.78
C CYS A 28 -2.27 3.47 8.07
N PHE A 29 -2.55 2.59 7.12
CA PHE A 29 -2.22 1.18 7.21
C PHE A 29 -1.05 0.87 6.28
N LEU A 30 0.01 0.28 6.83
CA LEU A 30 1.19 -0.15 6.10
C LEU A 30 1.38 -1.65 6.35
N GLY A 31 1.20 -2.48 5.34
CA GLY A 31 1.30 -3.92 5.53
C GLY A 31 0.82 -4.75 4.34
N HIS A 32 0.46 -5.99 4.62
CA HIS A 32 -0.08 -6.89 3.61
C HIS A 32 -1.58 -6.71 3.45
N GLY A 33 -2.08 -6.99 2.26
CA GLY A 33 -3.51 -6.88 1.96
C GLY A 33 -3.94 -7.74 0.79
N SER A 34 -5.24 -7.90 0.68
CA SER A 34 -5.94 -8.51 -0.45
C SER A 34 -7.17 -7.65 -0.78
N SER A 35 -7.95 -8.07 -1.77
CA SER A 35 -9.25 -7.44 -2.06
C SER A 35 -10.29 -7.59 -0.95
N SER A 36 -10.07 -8.47 0.03
CA SER A 36 -11.04 -8.77 1.10
C SER A 36 -10.52 -8.54 2.51
N SER A 37 -9.20 -8.38 2.70
CA SER A 37 -8.60 -8.30 4.03
C SER A 37 -7.36 -7.43 4.07
N LEU A 38 -7.18 -6.71 5.18
CA LEU A 38 -5.90 -6.17 5.60
C LEU A 38 -5.32 -7.13 6.64
N TYR A 39 -4.04 -7.49 6.49
CA TYR A 39 -3.42 -8.52 7.30
C TYR A 39 -2.48 -7.92 8.35
N GLY A 40 -2.56 -8.45 9.54
CA GLY A 40 -1.61 -8.22 10.61
C GLY A 40 -0.38 -9.13 10.51
N PRO A 41 0.42 -9.23 11.57
CA PRO A 41 1.55 -10.14 11.64
C PRO A 41 1.12 -11.59 11.35
N HIS A 42 2.04 -12.36 10.74
CA HIS A 42 1.81 -13.77 10.36
C HIS A 42 0.62 -14.01 9.40
N ASP A 43 0.30 -13.00 8.55
CA ASP A 43 -0.80 -13.06 7.58
C ASP A 43 -2.19 -13.35 8.19
N ASN A 44 -2.37 -13.04 9.46
CA ASN A 44 -3.68 -13.15 10.09
C ASN A 44 -4.58 -11.99 9.63
N PRO A 45 -5.83 -12.27 9.17
CA PRO A 45 -6.77 -11.24 8.80
C PRO A 45 -7.05 -10.30 10.00
N LEU A 46 -6.67 -9.03 9.86
CA LEU A 46 -6.81 -8.02 10.90
C LEU A 46 -8.11 -7.24 10.75
N ILE A 47 -8.36 -6.74 9.55
CA ILE A 47 -9.58 -6.01 9.22
C ILE A 47 -10.19 -6.64 7.98
N CYS A 48 -11.31 -7.35 8.18
CA CYS A 48 -12.06 -8.02 7.14
C CYS A 48 -13.53 -8.12 7.54
N LYS A 49 -14.37 -8.56 6.60
CA LYS A 49 -15.82 -8.68 6.83
C LYS A 49 -16.14 -9.77 7.86
N GLU A 50 -15.41 -10.87 7.80
CA GLU A 50 -15.65 -12.08 8.60
C GLU A 50 -15.48 -11.82 10.10
N ASN A 51 -14.56 -10.96 10.51
CA ASN A 51 -14.35 -10.60 11.91
C ASN A 51 -15.07 -9.30 12.33
N GLY A 52 -15.87 -8.70 11.44
CA GLY A 52 -16.72 -7.54 11.76
C GLY A 52 -16.00 -6.20 11.94
N ASN A 53 -14.67 -6.16 11.80
CA ASN A 53 -13.86 -4.98 12.10
C ASN A 53 -13.91 -3.89 11.03
N MET A 54 -14.56 -4.16 9.90
CA MET A 54 -14.71 -3.19 8.80
C MET A 54 -15.39 -1.88 9.21
N GLU A 55 -16.32 -1.96 10.15
CA GLU A 55 -17.04 -0.79 10.67
C GLU A 55 -16.10 0.24 11.30
N LEU A 56 -14.94 -0.21 11.80
CA LEU A 56 -13.92 0.68 12.38
C LEU A 56 -13.33 1.67 11.37
N LEU A 57 -13.39 1.34 10.08
CA LEU A 57 -12.83 2.18 9.00
C LEU A 57 -13.85 3.17 8.43
N LYS A 58 -15.14 2.95 8.67
CA LYS A 58 -16.18 3.81 8.11
C LYS A 58 -16.11 5.24 8.64
N GLY A 59 -16.28 6.19 7.72
CA GLY A 59 -16.25 7.61 8.04
C GLY A 59 -14.87 8.20 8.33
N LYS A 60 -13.83 7.42 8.16
CA LYS A 60 -12.43 7.85 8.36
C LYS A 60 -11.74 8.13 7.03
N THR A 61 -10.69 8.93 7.09
CA THR A 61 -9.77 9.11 5.97
C THR A 61 -8.71 8.01 5.99
N LEU A 62 -8.59 7.27 4.90
CA LEU A 62 -7.79 6.05 4.85
C LEU A 62 -6.63 6.17 3.84
N TYR A 63 -5.44 5.76 4.28
CA TYR A 63 -4.24 5.62 3.46
C TYR A 63 -3.76 4.17 3.60
N LEU A 64 -4.04 3.34 2.60
CA LEU A 64 -3.82 1.89 2.69
C LEU A 64 -2.66 1.45 1.79
N ASP A 65 -1.42 1.49 2.30
CA ASP A 65 -0.23 0.94 1.62
C ASP A 65 -0.19 -0.59 1.78
N ALA A 66 -1.06 -1.25 1.06
CA ALA A 66 -1.19 -2.70 1.04
C ALA A 66 -1.56 -3.19 -0.36
N CYS A 67 -1.12 -4.40 -0.70
CA CYS A 67 -1.48 -5.05 -1.96
C CYS A 67 -3.00 -5.12 -2.14
N LYS A 68 -3.48 -4.77 -3.36
CA LYS A 68 -4.90 -4.81 -3.73
C LYS A 68 -5.82 -4.00 -2.82
N SER A 69 -5.28 -3.02 -2.11
CA SER A 69 -6.09 -2.14 -1.26
C SER A 69 -7.04 -1.24 -2.05
N ALA A 70 -6.77 -0.99 -3.34
CA ALA A 70 -7.71 -0.33 -4.23
C ALA A 70 -8.99 -1.18 -4.43
N ASP A 71 -8.83 -2.49 -4.64
CA ASP A 71 -9.95 -3.43 -4.75
C ASP A 71 -10.70 -3.56 -3.41
N TYR A 72 -9.95 -3.59 -2.30
CA TYR A 72 -10.49 -3.60 -0.94
C TYR A 72 -11.39 -2.37 -0.68
N ILE A 73 -10.94 -1.17 -1.05
CA ILE A 73 -11.72 0.06 -0.93
C ILE A 73 -13.01 -0.02 -1.75
N ALA A 74 -12.92 -0.55 -2.97
CA ALA A 74 -14.07 -0.70 -3.86
C ALA A 74 -15.07 -1.74 -3.33
N GLU A 75 -14.60 -2.91 -2.88
CA GLU A 75 -15.42 -4.00 -2.33
C GLU A 75 -16.24 -3.56 -1.12
N TYR A 76 -15.61 -2.79 -0.23
CA TYR A 76 -16.26 -2.35 1.02
C TYR A 76 -16.86 -0.94 0.95
N HIS A 77 -16.87 -0.32 -0.23
CA HIS A 77 -17.44 1.01 -0.46
C HIS A 77 -16.89 2.05 0.52
N LEU A 78 -15.59 2.00 0.80
CA LEU A 78 -14.95 2.93 1.72
C LEU A 78 -14.81 4.29 1.05
N ASN A 79 -15.16 5.34 1.78
CA ASN A 79 -15.07 6.71 1.32
C ASN A 79 -13.81 7.39 1.87
N SER A 80 -13.36 8.47 1.22
CA SER A 80 -12.17 9.22 1.65
C SER A 80 -10.92 8.35 1.77
N ALA A 81 -10.68 7.49 0.78
CA ALA A 81 -9.65 6.46 0.84
C ALA A 81 -8.69 6.50 -0.34
N ILE A 82 -7.43 6.19 -0.06
CA ILE A 82 -6.38 5.92 -1.04
C ILE A 82 -5.92 4.48 -0.88
N GLY A 83 -5.89 3.74 -1.98
CA GLY A 83 -5.39 2.38 -2.05
C GLY A 83 -4.58 2.13 -3.31
N PHE A 84 -3.93 0.98 -3.35
CA PHE A 84 -3.01 0.59 -4.40
C PHE A 84 -3.44 -0.74 -5.02
N GLY A 85 -2.97 -1.00 -6.23
CA GLY A 85 -3.08 -2.28 -6.87
C GLY A 85 -2.12 -3.32 -6.30
N PHE A 86 -1.58 -4.16 -7.16
CA PHE A 86 -0.60 -5.16 -6.76
C PHE A 86 0.79 -4.54 -6.54
N MET A 87 1.41 -4.83 -5.39
CA MET A 87 2.73 -4.33 -5.00
C MET A 87 3.58 -5.50 -4.48
N PRO A 88 4.45 -6.10 -5.29
CA PRO A 88 5.29 -7.19 -4.83
C PRO A 88 6.32 -6.71 -3.79
N THR A 89 6.54 -7.53 -2.78
CA THR A 89 7.56 -7.34 -1.74
C THR A 89 8.63 -8.41 -1.79
N SER A 90 8.45 -9.43 -2.62
CA SER A 90 9.39 -10.52 -2.88
C SER A 90 9.31 -10.98 -4.33
N LEU A 91 10.32 -11.75 -4.80
CA LEU A 91 10.27 -12.38 -6.11
C LEU A 91 9.11 -13.38 -6.23
N ASP A 92 8.80 -14.08 -5.15
CA ASP A 92 7.69 -15.03 -5.13
C ASP A 92 6.36 -14.32 -5.27
N ASP A 93 6.18 -13.17 -4.60
CA ASP A 93 5.01 -12.30 -4.82
C ASP A 93 4.93 -11.84 -6.26
N ALA A 94 6.04 -11.36 -6.83
CA ALA A 94 6.09 -10.89 -8.20
C ALA A 94 5.72 -11.99 -9.20
N ARG A 95 6.21 -13.21 -8.99
CA ARG A 95 5.94 -14.38 -9.86
C ARG A 95 4.52 -14.91 -9.72
N ASN A 96 3.97 -14.91 -8.51
CA ASN A 96 2.62 -15.38 -8.22
C ASN A 96 1.56 -14.30 -8.49
N GLY A 97 1.95 -13.04 -8.48
CA GLY A 97 1.09 -11.91 -8.78
C GLY A 97 0.95 -11.70 -10.29
N ASN A 98 -0.21 -11.24 -10.71
CA ASN A 98 -0.46 -10.92 -12.09
C ASN A 98 0.06 -9.51 -12.41
N LEU A 99 1.38 -9.35 -12.52
CA LEU A 99 2.02 -8.10 -12.94
C LEU A 99 1.90 -7.92 -14.45
N HIS A 100 0.69 -7.67 -14.93
CA HIS A 100 0.34 -7.17 -16.27
C HIS A 100 1.41 -7.33 -17.37
N LYS A 101 1.72 -8.56 -17.79
CA LYS A 101 2.59 -8.83 -18.94
C LYS A 101 4.07 -8.38 -18.82
N LEU A 102 4.55 -8.05 -17.63
CA LEU A 102 5.97 -7.79 -17.45
C LEU A 102 6.79 -9.08 -17.62
N GLU A 103 8.01 -8.96 -18.08
CA GLU A 103 8.98 -10.06 -18.19
C GLU A 103 9.49 -10.47 -16.79
N ILE A 104 8.55 -10.86 -15.91
CA ILE A 104 8.77 -11.14 -14.48
C ILE A 104 9.82 -12.24 -14.27
N ASN A 105 9.95 -13.16 -15.22
CA ASN A 105 10.89 -14.28 -15.12
C ASN A 105 12.36 -13.82 -15.10
N GLU A 106 12.64 -12.60 -15.55
CA GLU A 106 13.98 -12.02 -15.57
C GLU A 106 14.30 -11.24 -14.28
N LEU A 107 13.30 -10.92 -13.45
CA LEU A 107 13.51 -10.16 -12.21
C LEU A 107 14.40 -10.91 -11.22
N LEU A 108 15.22 -10.14 -10.54
CA LEU A 108 16.09 -10.55 -9.44
C LEU A 108 15.62 -9.91 -8.12
N ASP A 109 16.09 -10.44 -6.99
CA ASP A 109 15.77 -9.86 -5.67
C ASP A 109 16.18 -8.39 -5.58
N GLU A 110 17.33 -8.02 -6.18
CA GLU A 110 17.80 -6.63 -6.22
C GLU A 110 16.83 -5.66 -6.94
N ASP A 111 16.08 -6.15 -7.92
CA ASP A 111 15.09 -5.35 -8.64
C ASP A 111 13.87 -5.09 -7.78
N ILE A 112 13.44 -6.10 -7.02
CA ILE A 112 12.34 -5.96 -6.05
C ILE A 112 12.76 -5.03 -4.91
N ASP A 113 13.96 -5.19 -4.37
CA ASP A 113 14.52 -4.31 -3.35
C ASP A 113 14.56 -2.85 -3.83
N TYR A 114 14.96 -2.64 -5.09
CA TYR A 114 14.99 -1.30 -5.67
C TYR A 114 13.57 -0.72 -5.80
N PHE A 115 12.61 -1.51 -6.30
CA PHE A 115 11.21 -1.10 -6.38
C PHE A 115 10.65 -0.71 -5.01
N VAL A 116 10.85 -1.56 -3.98
CA VAL A 116 10.38 -1.30 -2.61
C VAL A 116 10.98 -0.03 -2.04
N LYS A 117 12.30 0.17 -2.22
CA LYS A 117 13.00 1.40 -1.78
C LYS A 117 12.45 2.64 -2.50
N ALA A 118 12.26 2.55 -3.82
CA ALA A 118 11.72 3.63 -4.63
C ALA A 118 10.29 4.00 -4.19
N LYS A 119 9.42 3.00 -3.99
CA LYS A 119 8.06 3.19 -3.46
C LYS A 119 8.08 3.88 -2.10
N ASN A 120 8.87 3.38 -1.16
CA ASN A 120 8.97 3.96 0.18
C ASN A 120 9.49 5.41 0.15
N ASN A 121 10.43 5.71 -0.74
CA ASN A 121 10.93 7.07 -0.96
C ASN A 121 9.84 8.02 -1.48
N VAL A 122 8.98 7.54 -2.39
CA VAL A 122 7.80 8.28 -2.87
C VAL A 122 6.83 8.57 -1.72
N TRP A 123 6.56 7.58 -0.86
CA TRP A 123 5.73 7.75 0.32
C TRP A 123 6.27 8.85 1.23
N LEU A 124 7.54 8.77 1.63
CA LEU A 124 8.18 9.75 2.52
C LEU A 124 8.14 11.16 1.92
N LYS A 125 8.54 11.31 0.65
CA LYS A 125 8.49 12.61 -0.05
C LYS A 125 7.07 13.19 -0.10
N THR A 126 6.07 12.33 -0.25
CA THR A 126 4.66 12.75 -0.30
C THR A 126 4.20 13.22 1.08
N ILE A 127 4.47 12.45 2.14
CA ILE A 127 4.15 12.83 3.52
C ILE A 127 4.81 14.15 3.88
N ASP A 128 6.11 14.30 3.59
CA ASP A 128 6.86 15.52 3.88
C ASP A 128 6.29 16.76 3.16
N SER A 129 5.72 16.55 1.96
CA SER A 129 5.21 17.66 1.15
C SER A 129 3.81 18.11 1.51
N VAL A 130 2.90 17.17 1.85
CA VAL A 130 1.47 17.46 1.99
C VAL A 130 0.82 16.85 3.22
N GLY A 131 1.52 16.00 3.98
CA GLY A 131 0.96 15.31 5.14
C GLY A 131 -0.24 14.42 4.76
N PHE A 132 -1.10 14.16 5.75
CA PHE A 132 -2.30 13.33 5.62
C PHE A 132 -3.62 14.13 5.68
N GLU A 133 -3.57 15.47 5.65
CA GLU A 133 -4.77 16.29 5.82
C GLU A 133 -5.69 16.27 4.59
N SER A 134 -5.14 16.05 3.40
CA SER A 134 -5.89 16.08 2.15
C SER A 134 -5.57 14.88 1.26
N PRO A 135 -6.43 13.85 1.23
CA PRO A 135 -6.24 12.69 0.35
C PRO A 135 -6.08 13.07 -1.12
N LYS A 136 -6.80 14.06 -1.61
CA LYS A 136 -6.67 14.55 -2.98
C LYS A 136 -5.29 15.11 -3.27
N LYS A 137 -4.73 15.91 -2.37
CA LYS A 137 -3.37 16.45 -2.52
C LYS A 137 -2.35 15.32 -2.43
N PHE A 138 -2.52 14.43 -1.45
CA PHE A 138 -1.66 13.25 -1.29
C PHE A 138 -1.63 12.42 -2.57
N PHE A 139 -2.80 12.05 -3.11
CA PHE A 139 -2.91 11.30 -4.36
C PHE A 139 -2.15 11.99 -5.51
N SER A 140 -2.35 13.30 -5.70
CA SER A 140 -1.68 14.05 -6.76
C SER A 140 -0.17 14.11 -6.57
N MET A 141 0.31 14.33 -5.34
CA MET A 141 1.73 14.42 -5.03
C MET A 141 2.42 13.07 -5.09
N PHE A 142 1.74 12.00 -4.67
CA PHE A 142 2.26 10.66 -4.80
C PHE A 142 2.50 10.31 -6.28
N ARG A 143 1.52 10.55 -7.15
CA ARG A 143 1.66 10.36 -8.61
C ARG A 143 2.77 11.21 -9.20
N PHE A 144 2.93 12.44 -8.74
CA PHE A 144 4.01 13.33 -9.16
C PHE A 144 5.39 12.78 -8.79
N TYR A 145 5.59 12.37 -7.53
CA TYR A 145 6.85 11.80 -7.08
C TYR A 145 7.13 10.43 -7.71
N THR A 146 6.10 9.62 -7.93
CA THR A 146 6.27 8.36 -8.68
C THR A 146 6.77 8.62 -10.10
N ASN A 147 6.24 9.62 -10.80
CA ASN A 147 6.75 9.99 -12.13
C ASN A 147 8.23 10.42 -12.07
N LYS A 148 8.63 11.16 -11.06
CA LYS A 148 10.05 11.52 -10.86
C LYS A 148 10.92 10.29 -10.64
N GLU A 149 10.46 9.35 -9.84
CA GLU A 149 11.17 8.13 -9.54
C GLU A 149 11.29 7.21 -10.78
N ILE A 150 10.23 7.14 -11.61
CA ILE A 150 10.26 6.46 -12.92
C ILE A 150 11.36 7.05 -13.81
N VAL A 151 11.39 8.37 -13.95
CA VAL A 151 12.41 9.06 -14.75
C VAL A 151 13.81 8.81 -14.21
N ASP A 152 13.98 8.90 -12.89
CA ASP A 152 15.27 8.63 -12.25
C ASP A 152 15.71 7.18 -12.46
N CYS A 153 14.80 6.23 -12.33
CA CYS A 153 15.06 4.82 -12.60
C CYS A 153 15.51 4.59 -14.06
N LEU A 154 14.87 5.25 -15.03
CA LEU A 154 15.22 5.12 -16.44
C LEU A 154 16.56 5.76 -16.82
N ILE A 155 16.98 6.82 -16.12
CA ILE A 155 18.22 7.55 -16.40
C ILE A 155 19.41 7.00 -15.61
N ASN A 156 19.17 6.73 -14.30
CA ASN A 156 20.22 6.43 -13.32
C ASN A 156 20.06 5.03 -12.68
N GLY A 157 19.14 4.20 -13.19
CA GLY A 157 18.83 2.91 -12.60
C GLY A 157 20.06 2.05 -12.43
N SER A 158 20.25 1.50 -11.23
CA SER A 158 21.42 0.72 -10.83
C SER A 158 21.26 -0.79 -11.01
N THR A 159 20.05 -1.27 -11.27
CA THR A 159 19.78 -2.69 -11.52
C THR A 159 19.85 -3.01 -13.01
N LYS A 160 20.13 -4.27 -13.33
CA LYS A 160 20.14 -4.74 -14.72
C LYS A 160 18.77 -4.55 -15.40
N HIS A 161 17.70 -4.72 -14.63
CA HIS A 161 16.32 -4.69 -15.13
C HIS A 161 15.57 -3.40 -14.76
N TYR A 162 16.30 -2.27 -14.72
CA TYR A 162 15.75 -0.96 -14.34
C TYR A 162 14.49 -0.56 -15.12
N ARG A 163 14.32 -1.03 -16.37
CA ARG A 163 13.11 -0.79 -17.18
C ARG A 163 11.90 -1.49 -16.58
N ILE A 164 12.06 -2.75 -16.16
CA ILE A 164 10.97 -3.51 -15.53
C ILE A 164 10.59 -2.85 -14.21
N VAL A 165 11.57 -2.38 -13.44
CA VAL A 165 11.30 -1.62 -12.20
C VAL A 165 10.56 -0.31 -12.49
N ALA A 166 10.93 0.41 -13.55
CA ALA A 166 10.21 1.61 -13.97
C ALA A 166 8.75 1.30 -14.37
N ASP A 167 8.52 0.17 -15.05
CA ASP A 167 7.17 -0.29 -15.38
C ASP A 167 6.37 -0.70 -14.12
N MET A 168 7.01 -1.33 -13.13
CA MET A 168 6.36 -1.63 -11.85
C MET A 168 5.93 -0.34 -11.14
N LEU A 169 6.78 0.69 -11.12
CA LEU A 169 6.42 2.01 -10.58
C LEU A 169 5.29 2.67 -11.37
N TYR A 170 5.27 2.50 -12.69
CA TYR A 170 4.20 3.00 -13.53
C TYR A 170 2.86 2.33 -13.17
N TYR A 171 2.81 1.00 -13.04
CA TYR A 171 1.61 0.29 -12.63
C TYR A 171 1.19 0.61 -11.20
N LEU A 172 2.13 0.73 -10.25
CA LEU A 172 1.84 1.23 -8.91
C LEU A 172 1.03 2.55 -8.95
N LYS A 173 1.43 3.47 -9.81
CA LYS A 173 0.76 4.76 -10.00
C LYS A 173 -0.58 4.63 -10.72
N GLU A 174 -0.69 3.79 -11.76
CA GLU A 174 -1.92 3.65 -12.54
C GLU A 174 -3.01 2.87 -11.79
N ASP A 175 -2.62 1.85 -11.02
CA ASP A 175 -3.54 1.04 -10.23
C ASP A 175 -3.89 1.69 -8.87
N MET A 176 -3.30 2.85 -8.58
CA MET A 176 -3.65 3.63 -7.40
C MET A 176 -5.05 4.21 -7.54
N SER A 177 -5.90 3.99 -6.56
CA SER A 177 -7.25 4.56 -6.51
C SER A 177 -7.37 5.64 -5.43
N PHE A 178 -8.23 6.61 -5.69
CA PHE A 178 -8.64 7.62 -4.74
C PHE A 178 -10.17 7.75 -4.79
N VAL A 179 -10.81 7.53 -3.66
CA VAL A 179 -12.26 7.72 -3.48
C VAL A 179 -12.48 8.92 -2.58
N CYS A 180 -13.28 9.86 -3.05
CA CYS A 180 -13.70 11.05 -2.30
C CYS A 180 -15.13 10.85 -1.80
N SER A 181 -15.39 11.26 -0.57
CA SER A 181 -16.78 11.36 -0.04
C SER A 181 -17.55 12.48 -0.70
#